data_510b24cc2f3b716b313178658f2af886
#
_entry.id   510b24cc2f3b716b313178658f2af886
#
_cell.length_a   1.000
_cell.length_b   1.000
_cell.length_c   1.000
_cell.angle_alpha   90.00
_cell.angle_beta   90.00
_cell.angle_gamma   90.00
#
_symmetry.space_group_name_H-M   'P 1'
#
loop_
_entity.id
_entity.type
_entity.pdbx_description
1 polymer ?
#
loop_
_entity_poly.entity_id
_entity_poly.type
_entity_poly.pdbx_seq_one_letter_code
_entity_poly.pdbx_strand_id
1 'polypeptide(L)'
;AFTIAVPATADTAAEVTIGYLVADPDKVRKFVCVEVSDIPDVAIADPDMMVSMPAGLTAATGMDALTHAIEGYTAKGAWELSDMFHLKAIELISKNLRHSVKEAKAGKPDSGREGMALGQYIAGMGFSNVGLGIDHAMAHTLSTRYDTPHGVACAMLLLIAMEFNKPVAAKRLADVAVAMGVDTEGMDTESAADAAIEAVR
;
A
#
# COMPACT_ATOMS: atom_id res chain seq x y z
N ALA A 1 16.09 9.37 21.23
CA ALA A 1 15.57 10.74 20.98
C ALA A 1 14.05 10.67 20.88
N PHE A 2 13.32 11.68 21.30
CA PHE A 2 11.87 11.77 21.10
C PHE A 2 11.61 12.23 19.65
N THR A 3 10.85 11.45 18.88
CA THR A 3 10.64 11.67 17.45
C THR A 3 9.16 11.89 17.15
N ILE A 4 8.86 12.95 16.42
CA ILE A 4 7.52 13.23 15.88
C ILE A 4 7.60 13.12 14.37
N ALA A 5 6.79 12.26 13.77
CA ALA A 5 6.71 12.10 12.31
C ALA A 5 5.44 12.74 11.76
N VAL A 6 5.61 13.55 10.71
CA VAL A 6 4.51 14.21 9.98
C VAL A 6 4.70 13.87 8.50
N PRO A 7 4.03 12.85 7.96
CA PRO A 7 4.20 12.46 6.56
C PRO A 7 3.63 13.51 5.60
N ALA A 8 4.35 13.75 4.51
CA ALA A 8 3.91 14.64 3.42
C ALA A 8 3.46 13.87 2.17
N THR A 9 3.41 12.54 2.24
CA THR A 9 2.93 11.63 1.19
C THR A 9 2.06 10.54 1.79
N ALA A 10 1.03 10.12 1.07
CA ALA A 10 0.25 8.93 1.41
C ALA A 10 0.91 7.72 0.74
N ASP A 11 1.86 7.09 1.42
CA ASP A 11 2.82 6.13 0.86
C ASP A 11 3.10 4.96 1.81
N THR A 12 4.30 4.89 2.35
CA THR A 12 4.87 3.78 3.13
C THR A 12 4.39 3.72 4.59
N ALA A 13 3.77 4.78 5.09
CA ALA A 13 3.43 4.90 6.52
C ALA A 13 4.65 4.80 7.45
N ALA A 14 5.76 5.44 7.08
CA ALA A 14 7.00 5.41 7.88
C ALA A 14 6.80 5.94 9.31
N GLU A 15 5.75 6.70 9.55
CA GLU A 15 5.38 7.23 10.86
C GLU A 15 4.85 6.17 11.85
N VAL A 16 4.55 4.94 11.39
CA VAL A 16 4.02 3.83 12.22
C VAL A 16 4.65 2.48 11.94
N THR A 17 5.72 2.43 11.12
CA THR A 17 6.33 1.16 10.73
C THR A 17 7.69 0.94 11.38
N ILE A 18 8.04 -0.32 11.63
CA ILE A 18 9.33 -0.75 12.20
C ILE A 18 10.44 -0.85 11.15
N GLY A 19 10.07 -0.76 9.87
CA GLY A 19 10.98 -1.01 8.76
C GLY A 19 11.34 0.25 7.99
N TYR A 20 12.59 0.34 7.58
CA TYR A 20 13.06 1.34 6.64
C TYR A 20 14.09 0.75 5.68
N LEU A 21 14.31 1.42 4.57
CA LEU A 21 15.20 0.97 3.50
C LEU A 21 16.45 1.85 3.43
N VAL A 22 17.61 1.19 3.41
CA VAL A 22 18.91 1.84 3.14
C VAL A 22 19.40 1.40 1.77
N ALA A 23 19.66 2.36 0.89
CA ALA A 23 20.27 2.08 -0.41
C ALA A 23 21.79 2.03 -0.29
N ASP A 24 22.42 0.98 -0.79
CA ASP A 24 23.86 0.84 -0.96
C ASP A 24 24.17 0.93 -2.47
N PRO A 25 24.57 2.10 -2.99
CA PRO A 25 24.80 2.29 -4.42
C PRO A 25 26.00 1.49 -4.91
N ASP A 26 27.00 1.24 -4.07
CA ASP A 26 28.21 0.50 -4.45
C ASP A 26 27.92 -0.98 -4.72
N LYS A 27 26.94 -1.54 -3.98
CA LYS A 27 26.52 -2.93 -4.12
C LYS A 27 25.24 -3.10 -4.95
N VAL A 28 24.70 -2.00 -5.46
CA VAL A 28 23.43 -1.97 -6.24
C VAL A 28 22.33 -2.76 -5.53
N ARG A 29 22.11 -2.47 -4.27
CA ARG A 29 21.07 -3.13 -3.46
C ARG A 29 20.45 -2.21 -2.41
N LYS A 30 19.24 -2.55 -2.00
CA LYS A 30 18.56 -1.97 -0.85
C LYS A 30 18.54 -2.98 0.29
N PHE A 31 18.74 -2.51 1.50
CA PHE A 31 18.60 -3.29 2.73
C PHE A 31 17.33 -2.88 3.43
N VAL A 32 16.57 -3.86 3.87
CA VAL A 32 15.50 -3.64 4.81
C VAL A 32 16.11 -3.68 6.21
N CYS A 33 16.00 -2.58 6.92
CA CYS A 33 16.35 -2.47 8.34
C CYS A 33 15.06 -2.54 9.14
N VAL A 34 15.07 -3.31 10.22
CA VAL A 34 13.88 -3.50 11.07
C VAL A 34 14.29 -3.36 12.52
N GLU A 35 13.75 -2.34 13.19
CA GLU A 35 14.00 -2.08 14.61
C GLU A 35 12.77 -1.41 15.25
N VAL A 36 12.20 -2.06 16.25
CA VAL A 36 10.99 -1.56 16.93
C VAL A 36 11.19 -0.21 17.58
N SER A 37 12.40 0.06 18.07
CA SER A 37 12.76 1.35 18.72
C SER A 37 12.87 2.52 17.72
N ASP A 38 12.81 2.25 16.42
CA ASP A 38 12.87 3.28 15.37
C ASP A 38 11.48 3.80 14.98
N ILE A 39 10.39 3.20 15.51
CA ILE A 39 9.04 3.76 15.34
C ILE A 39 9.00 5.14 16.01
N PRO A 40 8.51 6.18 15.33
CA PRO A 40 8.31 7.48 15.94
C PRO A 40 7.41 7.43 17.19
N ASP A 41 7.73 8.24 18.20
CA ASP A 41 6.93 8.33 19.44
C ASP A 41 5.54 8.94 19.20
N VAL A 42 5.43 9.81 18.18
CA VAL A 42 4.18 10.45 17.77
C VAL A 42 4.10 10.48 16.25
N ALA A 43 2.96 10.03 15.72
CA ALA A 43 2.61 10.16 14.32
C ALA A 43 1.48 11.18 14.15
N ILE A 44 1.64 12.13 13.22
CA ILE A 44 0.63 13.14 12.88
C ILE A 44 0.30 12.98 11.39
N ALA A 45 -0.75 12.23 11.07
CA ALA A 45 -1.23 12.04 9.71
C ALA A 45 -2.15 13.21 9.32
N ASP A 46 -1.55 14.34 8.93
CA ASP A 46 -2.27 15.54 8.53
C ASP A 46 -2.45 15.56 7.00
N PRO A 47 -3.68 15.43 6.47
CA PRO A 47 -3.92 15.44 5.02
C PRO A 47 -3.53 16.77 4.35
N ASP A 48 -3.53 17.89 5.07
CA ASP A 48 -3.14 19.19 4.54
C ASP A 48 -1.65 19.22 4.13
N MET A 49 -0.81 18.42 4.78
CA MET A 49 0.60 18.27 4.39
C MET A 49 0.78 17.57 3.03
N MET A 50 -0.25 16.89 2.55
CA MET A 50 -0.22 16.08 1.33
C MET A 50 -0.91 16.76 0.13
N VAL A 51 -1.56 17.93 0.32
CA VAL A 51 -2.37 18.57 -0.73
C VAL A 51 -1.58 19.02 -1.95
N SER A 52 -0.28 19.29 -1.80
CA SER A 52 0.60 19.74 -2.88
C SER A 52 1.16 18.59 -3.74
N MET A 53 0.85 17.33 -3.44
CA MET A 53 1.36 16.20 -4.20
C MET A 53 0.89 16.22 -5.66
N PRO A 54 1.81 16.19 -6.64
CA PRO A 54 1.44 16.08 -8.06
C PRO A 54 0.70 14.77 -8.36
N ALA A 55 -0.13 14.78 -9.39
CA ALA A 55 -0.96 13.63 -9.75
C ALA A 55 -0.16 12.32 -9.99
N GLY A 56 1.01 12.41 -10.63
CA GLY A 56 1.89 11.25 -10.84
C GLY A 56 2.42 10.67 -9.53
N LEU A 57 2.81 11.53 -8.59
CA LEU A 57 3.25 11.09 -7.26
C LEU A 57 2.06 10.52 -6.47
N THR A 58 0.91 11.20 -6.49
CA THR A 58 -0.33 10.71 -5.84
C THR A 58 -0.71 9.31 -6.34
N ALA A 59 -0.60 9.05 -7.64
CA ALA A 59 -0.90 7.75 -8.21
C ALA A 59 0.11 6.68 -7.76
N ALA A 60 1.40 6.99 -7.86
CA ALA A 60 2.46 6.05 -7.51
C ALA A 60 2.44 5.67 -6.02
N THR A 61 2.39 6.67 -5.13
CA THR A 61 2.36 6.43 -3.69
C THR A 61 1.06 5.76 -3.23
N GLY A 62 -0.07 6.13 -3.84
CA GLY A 62 -1.34 5.50 -3.51
C GLY A 62 -1.43 4.03 -3.97
N MET A 63 -0.80 3.68 -5.10
CA MET A 63 -0.67 2.28 -5.53
C MET A 63 0.28 1.51 -4.63
N ASP A 64 1.35 2.14 -4.13
CA ASP A 64 2.23 1.54 -3.13
C ASP A 64 1.47 1.22 -1.83
N ALA A 65 0.70 2.18 -1.32
CA ALA A 65 -0.13 1.99 -0.14
C ALA A 65 -1.19 0.87 -0.34
N LEU A 66 -1.77 0.75 -1.54
CA LEU A 66 -2.68 -0.34 -1.87
C LEU A 66 -1.95 -1.69 -1.90
N THR A 67 -0.76 -1.72 -2.48
CA THR A 67 0.09 -2.92 -2.53
C THR A 67 0.46 -3.38 -1.11
N HIS A 68 0.86 -2.46 -0.24
CA HIS A 68 1.12 -2.74 1.18
C HIS A 68 -0.09 -3.42 1.85
N ALA A 69 -1.29 -2.88 1.64
CA ALA A 69 -2.50 -3.41 2.25
C ALA A 69 -2.86 -4.80 1.69
N ILE A 70 -2.78 -5.02 0.38
CA ILE A 70 -3.10 -6.31 -0.25
C ILE A 70 -2.06 -7.37 0.11
N GLU A 71 -0.75 -7.05 0.04
CA GLU A 71 0.30 -8.00 0.41
C GLU A 71 0.28 -8.32 1.89
N GLY A 72 0.10 -7.33 2.76
CA GLY A 72 -0.04 -7.55 4.19
C GLY A 72 -1.24 -8.42 4.52
N TYR A 73 -2.38 -8.24 3.83
CA TYR A 73 -3.55 -9.11 3.99
C TYR A 73 -3.27 -10.53 3.52
N THR A 74 -2.55 -10.73 2.42
CA THR A 74 -2.22 -12.06 1.88
C THR A 74 -0.94 -12.67 2.46
N ALA A 75 -0.25 -11.97 3.37
CA ALA A 75 0.97 -12.45 4.01
C ALA A 75 0.73 -13.69 4.87
N LYS A 76 1.72 -14.58 4.95
CA LYS A 76 1.63 -15.81 5.77
C LYS A 76 1.49 -15.54 7.27
N GLY A 77 1.95 -14.39 7.73
CA GLY A 77 1.86 -13.96 9.12
C GLY A 77 0.54 -13.24 9.46
N ALA A 78 -0.35 -13.05 8.50
CA ALA A 78 -1.60 -12.34 8.70
C ALA A 78 -2.54 -13.10 9.67
N TRP A 79 -3.24 -12.34 10.51
CA TRP A 79 -4.17 -12.83 11.52
C TRP A 79 -5.29 -11.81 11.75
N GLU A 80 -6.28 -12.14 12.56
CA GLU A 80 -7.53 -11.37 12.66
C GLU A 80 -7.34 -9.87 12.89
N LEU A 81 -6.39 -9.47 13.73
CA LEU A 81 -6.15 -8.04 14.00
C LEU A 81 -5.50 -7.34 12.82
N SER A 82 -4.50 -7.94 12.19
CA SER A 82 -3.87 -7.38 10.99
C SER A 82 -4.83 -7.35 9.80
N ASP A 83 -5.68 -8.37 9.67
CA ASP A 83 -6.70 -8.45 8.63
C ASP A 83 -7.69 -7.28 8.70
N MET A 84 -8.10 -6.91 9.90
CA MET A 84 -8.97 -5.76 10.14
C MET A 84 -8.36 -4.44 9.63
N PHE A 85 -7.06 -4.24 9.89
CA PHE A 85 -6.35 -3.06 9.38
C PHE A 85 -6.25 -3.08 7.85
N HIS A 86 -5.83 -4.20 7.28
CA HIS A 86 -5.61 -4.29 5.83
C HIS A 86 -6.90 -4.13 5.03
N LEU A 87 -7.99 -4.81 5.41
CA LEU A 87 -9.27 -4.68 4.72
C LEU A 87 -9.81 -3.25 4.80
N LYS A 88 -9.65 -2.57 5.96
CA LYS A 88 -10.04 -1.17 6.08
C LYS A 88 -9.17 -0.23 5.26
N ALA A 89 -7.87 -0.50 5.18
CA ALA A 89 -6.96 0.25 4.33
C ALA A 89 -7.32 0.10 2.84
N ILE A 90 -7.57 -1.14 2.38
CA ILE A 90 -7.99 -1.43 1.00
C ILE A 90 -9.28 -0.65 0.66
N GLU A 91 -10.29 -0.69 1.53
CA GLU A 91 -11.53 0.07 1.34
C GLU A 91 -11.28 1.56 1.15
N LEU A 92 -10.51 2.17 2.07
CA LEU A 92 -10.24 3.61 2.06
C LEU A 92 -9.44 4.03 0.82
N ILE A 93 -8.37 3.30 0.51
CA ILE A 93 -7.51 3.61 -0.62
C ILE A 93 -8.26 3.44 -1.94
N SER A 94 -8.95 2.33 -2.14
CA SER A 94 -9.72 2.05 -3.37
C SER A 94 -10.80 3.10 -3.63
N LYS A 95 -11.46 3.56 -2.58
CA LYS A 95 -12.50 4.59 -2.66
C LYS A 95 -11.95 5.97 -3.04
N ASN A 96 -10.73 6.30 -2.60
CA ASN A 96 -10.21 7.67 -2.66
C ASN A 96 -9.12 7.88 -3.71
N LEU A 97 -8.32 6.86 -4.07
CA LEU A 97 -7.12 7.03 -4.91
C LEU A 97 -7.43 7.64 -6.28
N ARG A 98 -8.39 7.07 -7.03
CA ARG A 98 -8.73 7.59 -8.36
C ARG A 98 -9.26 9.02 -8.31
N HIS A 99 -9.99 9.36 -7.25
CA HIS A 99 -10.49 10.71 -7.02
C HIS A 99 -9.33 11.67 -6.72
N SER A 100 -8.45 11.33 -5.78
CA SER A 100 -7.27 12.13 -5.43
C SER A 100 -6.37 12.40 -6.63
N VAL A 101 -6.12 11.41 -7.49
CA VAL A 101 -5.34 11.60 -8.73
C VAL A 101 -6.03 12.56 -9.70
N LYS A 102 -7.36 12.46 -9.85
CA LYS A 102 -8.14 13.32 -10.73
C LYS A 102 -8.13 14.77 -10.25
N GLU A 103 -8.32 15.00 -8.96
CA GLU A 103 -8.30 16.35 -8.36
C GLU A 103 -6.89 16.97 -8.44
N ALA A 104 -5.84 16.19 -8.15
CA ALA A 104 -4.47 16.63 -8.31
C ALA A 104 -4.14 17.05 -9.79
N LYS A 105 -4.65 16.31 -10.78
CA LYS A 105 -4.53 16.69 -12.20
C LYS A 105 -5.25 17.99 -12.52
N ALA A 106 -6.36 18.23 -11.87
CA ALA A 106 -7.17 19.44 -12.07
C ALA A 106 -6.65 20.65 -11.29
N GLY A 107 -5.63 20.48 -10.43
CA GLY A 107 -5.11 21.53 -9.55
C GLY A 107 -6.15 22.01 -8.53
N LYS A 108 -7.04 21.13 -8.11
CA LYS A 108 -8.15 21.42 -7.20
C LYS A 108 -7.87 20.89 -5.80
N PRO A 109 -8.53 21.43 -4.76
CA PRO A 109 -8.55 20.81 -3.43
C PRO A 109 -8.99 19.35 -3.54
N ASP A 110 -8.28 18.49 -2.83
CA ASP A 110 -8.49 17.05 -2.88
C ASP A 110 -9.31 16.56 -1.70
N SER A 111 -10.59 16.29 -1.93
CA SER A 111 -11.49 15.74 -0.91
C SER A 111 -11.23 14.26 -0.58
N GLY A 112 -10.45 13.56 -1.40
CA GLY A 112 -10.02 12.17 -1.15
C GLY A 112 -8.77 12.07 -0.29
N ARG A 113 -8.07 13.19 -0.05
CA ARG A 113 -6.76 13.19 0.61
C ARG A 113 -6.81 12.65 2.04
N GLU A 114 -7.85 12.99 2.79
CA GLU A 114 -8.07 12.46 4.15
C GLU A 114 -8.18 10.93 4.13
N GLY A 115 -8.96 10.39 3.19
CA GLY A 115 -9.10 8.94 3.03
C GLY A 115 -7.80 8.26 2.61
N MET A 116 -6.97 8.91 1.78
CA MET A 116 -5.66 8.40 1.41
C MET A 116 -4.67 8.45 2.58
N ALA A 117 -4.61 9.55 3.33
CA ALA A 117 -3.77 9.70 4.51
C ALA A 117 -4.10 8.64 5.57
N LEU A 118 -5.38 8.45 5.86
CA LEU A 118 -5.83 7.45 6.83
C LEU A 118 -5.62 6.02 6.30
N GLY A 119 -5.88 5.77 5.03
CA GLY A 119 -5.74 4.45 4.41
C GLY A 119 -4.30 3.94 4.45
N GLN A 120 -3.31 4.76 4.06
CA GLN A 120 -1.91 4.41 4.14
C GLN A 120 -1.44 4.18 5.59
N TYR A 121 -1.86 5.05 6.52
CA TYR A 121 -1.54 4.94 7.94
C TYR A 121 -2.02 3.59 8.52
N ILE A 122 -3.28 3.23 8.24
CA ILE A 122 -3.86 1.96 8.68
C ILE A 122 -3.15 0.76 8.02
N ALA A 123 -2.79 0.85 6.73
CA ALA A 123 -2.00 -0.19 6.06
C ALA A 123 -0.66 -0.41 6.77
N GLY A 124 0.02 0.68 7.17
CA GLY A 124 1.27 0.63 7.92
C GLY A 124 1.15 -0.09 9.25
N MET A 125 0.08 0.20 10.01
CA MET A 125 -0.20 -0.51 11.27
C MET A 125 -0.40 -2.01 11.04
N GLY A 126 -0.95 -2.40 9.90
CA GLY A 126 -1.14 -3.81 9.52
C GLY A 126 0.18 -4.49 9.14
N PHE A 127 0.79 -4.07 8.02
CA PHE A 127 1.93 -4.78 7.44
C PHE A 127 3.19 -4.73 8.30
N SER A 128 3.35 -3.71 9.14
CA SER A 128 4.46 -3.63 10.09
C SER A 128 4.54 -4.82 11.05
N ASN A 129 3.41 -5.52 11.26
CA ASN A 129 3.32 -6.68 12.13
C ASN A 129 3.43 -8.03 11.41
N VAL A 130 3.18 -8.07 10.09
CA VAL A 130 3.06 -9.34 9.35
C VAL A 130 3.98 -9.45 8.14
N GLY A 131 4.60 -8.33 7.76
CA GLY A 131 5.46 -8.24 6.59
C GLY A 131 4.68 -8.11 5.28
N LEU A 132 5.41 -8.22 4.17
CA LEU A 132 4.94 -8.05 2.80
C LEU A 132 5.20 -9.32 1.98
N GLY A 133 4.99 -9.25 0.67
CA GLY A 133 5.03 -10.39 -0.21
C GLY A 133 6.05 -10.27 -1.36
N ILE A 134 5.74 -10.98 -2.44
CA ILE A 134 6.61 -11.10 -3.61
C ILE A 134 6.66 -9.81 -4.44
N ASP A 135 5.59 -9.00 -4.44
CA ASP A 135 5.57 -7.72 -5.14
C ASP A 135 6.69 -6.81 -4.66
N HIS A 136 6.71 -6.50 -3.37
CA HIS A 136 7.74 -5.65 -2.77
C HIS A 136 9.16 -6.21 -2.94
N ALA A 137 9.34 -7.54 -2.88
CA ALA A 137 10.63 -8.16 -3.11
C ALA A 137 11.14 -7.90 -4.54
N MET A 138 10.26 -7.96 -5.54
CA MET A 138 10.59 -7.64 -6.93
C MET A 138 10.72 -6.12 -7.16
N ALA A 139 9.83 -5.30 -6.57
CA ALA A 139 9.82 -3.85 -6.73
C ALA A 139 11.12 -3.21 -6.19
N HIS A 140 11.63 -3.67 -5.04
CA HIS A 140 12.92 -3.23 -4.52
C HIS A 140 14.06 -3.51 -5.50
N THR A 141 14.03 -4.66 -6.17
CA THR A 141 15.03 -5.02 -7.17
C THR A 141 14.96 -4.12 -8.41
N LEU A 142 13.75 -3.85 -8.91
CA LEU A 142 13.54 -2.92 -10.03
C LEU A 142 14.01 -1.51 -9.69
N SER A 143 13.62 -1.01 -8.52
CA SER A 143 14.02 0.32 -8.04
C SER A 143 15.54 0.44 -7.91
N THR A 144 16.23 -0.61 -7.46
CA THR A 144 17.67 -0.56 -7.26
C THR A 144 18.46 -0.66 -8.55
N ARG A 145 18.02 -1.52 -9.50
CA ARG A 145 18.76 -1.80 -10.73
C ARG A 145 18.47 -0.84 -11.85
N TYR A 146 17.26 -0.29 -11.91
CA TYR A 146 16.76 0.49 -13.03
C TYR A 146 16.29 1.88 -12.63
N ASP A 147 16.51 2.28 -11.38
CA ASP A 147 16.05 3.57 -10.83
C ASP A 147 14.54 3.81 -11.04
N THR A 148 13.76 2.72 -11.10
CA THR A 148 12.30 2.81 -11.23
C THR A 148 11.72 3.38 -9.92
N PRO A 149 10.90 4.43 -9.96
CA PRO A 149 10.23 4.93 -8.77
C PRO A 149 9.45 3.81 -8.07
N HIS A 150 9.60 3.69 -6.75
CA HIS A 150 9.15 2.52 -5.99
C HIS A 150 7.66 2.21 -6.19
N GLY A 151 6.78 3.19 -5.97
CA GLY A 151 5.35 2.98 -6.15
C GLY A 151 4.94 2.68 -7.60
N VAL A 152 5.74 3.10 -8.60
CA VAL A 152 5.53 2.67 -9.99
C VAL A 152 5.91 1.21 -10.16
N ALA A 153 7.02 0.77 -9.56
CA ALA A 153 7.42 -0.63 -9.59
C ALA A 153 6.36 -1.53 -8.93
N CYS A 154 5.84 -1.15 -7.76
CA CYS A 154 4.75 -1.86 -7.09
C CYS A 154 3.50 -1.91 -7.97
N ALA A 155 3.08 -0.79 -8.55
CA ALA A 155 1.91 -0.76 -9.44
C ALA A 155 2.05 -1.67 -10.67
N MET A 156 3.27 -1.79 -11.24
CA MET A 156 3.54 -2.67 -12.38
C MET A 156 3.49 -4.15 -12.02
N LEU A 157 3.85 -4.50 -10.80
CA LEU A 157 4.04 -5.88 -10.37
C LEU A 157 2.83 -6.43 -9.62
N LEU A 158 1.98 -5.58 -9.04
CA LEU A 158 0.88 -6.00 -8.18
C LEU A 158 -0.06 -7.01 -8.85
N LEU A 159 -0.45 -6.77 -10.10
CA LEU A 159 -1.32 -7.71 -10.82
C LEU A 159 -0.64 -9.08 -10.99
N ILE A 160 0.64 -9.09 -11.36
CA ILE A 160 1.43 -10.31 -11.53
C ILE A 160 1.55 -11.07 -10.20
N ALA A 161 1.79 -10.35 -9.10
CA ALA A 161 1.89 -10.92 -7.76
C ALA A 161 0.55 -11.51 -7.30
N MET A 162 -0.57 -10.82 -7.55
CA MET A 162 -1.91 -11.31 -7.22
C MET A 162 -2.25 -12.57 -8.02
N GLU A 163 -2.00 -12.57 -9.34
CA GLU A 163 -2.22 -13.73 -10.20
C GLU A 163 -1.35 -14.93 -9.76
N PHE A 164 -0.09 -14.68 -9.42
CA PHE A 164 0.82 -15.72 -8.93
C PHE A 164 0.36 -16.32 -7.59
N ASN A 165 -0.16 -15.49 -6.69
CA ASN A 165 -0.61 -15.93 -5.37
C ASN A 165 -2.03 -16.53 -5.38
N LYS A 166 -2.84 -16.27 -6.40
CA LYS A 166 -4.25 -16.69 -6.48
C LYS A 166 -4.47 -18.17 -6.15
N PRO A 167 -3.68 -19.14 -6.67
CA PRO A 167 -3.92 -20.56 -6.40
C PRO A 167 -3.95 -20.95 -4.92
N VAL A 168 -3.31 -20.16 -4.06
CA VAL A 168 -3.22 -20.41 -2.61
C VAL A 168 -3.90 -19.33 -1.77
N ALA A 169 -4.27 -18.20 -2.39
CA ALA A 169 -4.83 -17.04 -1.70
C ALA A 169 -6.22 -16.61 -2.22
N ALA A 170 -6.89 -17.43 -3.04
CA ALA A 170 -8.14 -17.06 -3.70
C ALA A 170 -9.21 -16.54 -2.72
N LYS A 171 -9.37 -17.18 -1.55
CA LYS A 171 -10.30 -16.72 -0.53
C LYS A 171 -9.97 -15.31 -0.02
N ARG A 172 -8.68 -15.03 0.25
CA ARG A 172 -8.24 -13.70 0.70
C ARG A 172 -8.40 -12.66 -0.41
N LEU A 173 -8.14 -13.03 -1.67
CA LEU A 173 -8.37 -12.14 -2.80
C LEU A 173 -9.87 -11.87 -3.03
N ALA A 174 -10.76 -12.83 -2.77
CA ALA A 174 -12.19 -12.58 -2.78
C ALA A 174 -12.60 -11.55 -1.70
N ASP A 175 -12.03 -11.62 -0.50
CA ASP A 175 -12.25 -10.62 0.55
C ASP A 175 -11.70 -9.23 0.13
N VAL A 176 -10.58 -9.19 -0.59
CA VAL A 176 -10.03 -7.96 -1.20
C VAL A 176 -11.03 -7.35 -2.18
N ALA A 177 -11.68 -8.15 -3.05
CA ALA A 177 -12.70 -7.65 -3.97
C ALA A 177 -13.82 -6.93 -3.22
N VAL A 178 -14.33 -7.54 -2.16
CA VAL A 178 -15.37 -6.95 -1.31
C VAL A 178 -14.88 -5.63 -0.69
N ALA A 179 -13.68 -5.62 -0.14
CA ALA A 179 -13.10 -4.41 0.47
C ALA A 179 -12.91 -3.27 -0.56
N MET A 180 -12.61 -3.61 -1.81
CA MET A 180 -12.53 -2.65 -2.92
C MET A 180 -13.90 -2.15 -3.41
N GLY A 181 -15.00 -2.70 -2.87
CA GLY A 181 -16.36 -2.32 -3.25
C GLY A 181 -16.88 -3.03 -4.51
N VAL A 182 -16.27 -4.15 -4.90
CA VAL A 182 -16.76 -4.98 -5.99
C VAL A 182 -17.99 -5.75 -5.52
N ASP A 183 -19.04 -5.74 -6.33
CA ASP A 183 -20.21 -6.61 -6.11
C ASP A 183 -19.83 -8.06 -6.44
N THR A 184 -19.78 -8.89 -5.41
CA THR A 184 -19.42 -10.31 -5.52
C THR A 184 -20.61 -11.24 -5.29
N GLU A 185 -21.84 -10.72 -5.26
CA GLU A 185 -23.04 -11.52 -5.06
C GLU A 185 -23.17 -12.59 -6.16
N GLY A 186 -23.32 -13.84 -5.75
CA GLY A 186 -23.43 -14.99 -6.68
C GLY A 186 -22.13 -15.47 -7.31
N MET A 187 -20.98 -14.84 -7.00
CA MET A 187 -19.67 -15.31 -7.46
C MET A 187 -19.16 -16.46 -6.58
N ASP A 188 -18.48 -17.42 -7.17
CA ASP A 188 -17.63 -18.33 -6.42
C ASP A 188 -16.31 -17.65 -6.02
N THR A 189 -15.55 -18.32 -5.15
CA THR A 189 -14.29 -17.77 -4.62
C THR A 189 -13.28 -17.41 -5.70
N GLU A 190 -13.17 -18.22 -6.74
CA GLU A 190 -12.23 -18.01 -7.84
C GLU A 190 -12.63 -16.78 -8.67
N SER A 191 -13.92 -16.69 -9.03
CA SER A 191 -14.46 -15.54 -9.76
C SER A 191 -14.34 -14.25 -8.97
N ALA A 192 -14.59 -14.28 -7.66
CA ALA A 192 -14.42 -13.12 -6.81
C ALA A 192 -12.93 -12.70 -6.69
N ALA A 193 -12.01 -13.67 -6.64
CA ALA A 193 -10.58 -13.39 -6.67
C ALA A 193 -10.14 -12.75 -8.01
N ASP A 194 -10.67 -13.22 -9.15
CA ASP A 194 -10.43 -12.59 -10.45
C ASP A 194 -10.98 -11.18 -10.51
N ALA A 195 -12.14 -10.95 -9.91
CA ALA A 195 -12.75 -9.62 -9.82
C ALA A 195 -11.89 -8.64 -8.99
N ALA A 196 -11.19 -9.12 -7.93
CA ALA A 196 -10.23 -8.30 -7.21
C ALA A 196 -9.05 -7.88 -8.10
N ILE A 197 -8.48 -8.82 -8.86
CA ILE A 197 -7.38 -8.56 -9.78
C ILE A 197 -7.80 -7.54 -10.85
N GLU A 198 -9.00 -7.71 -11.40
CA GLU A 198 -9.54 -6.77 -12.39
C GLU A 198 -9.83 -5.37 -11.79
N ALA A 199 -10.26 -5.28 -10.54
CA ALA A 199 -10.51 -4.01 -9.87
C ALA A 199 -9.22 -3.19 -9.61
N VAL A 200 -8.08 -3.87 -9.48
CA VAL A 200 -6.75 -3.24 -9.39
C VAL A 200 -6.28 -2.73 -10.77
N ARG A 201 -6.65 -3.39 -11.86
CA ARG A 201 -6.34 -3.00 -13.26
C ARG A 201 -6.98 -1.66 -13.64
#